data_753c253516620b0a22f6f2c1eb6109b7
#
_entry.id   753c253516620b0a22f6f2c1eb6109b7
#
_cell.length_a   1.000
_cell.length_b   1.000
_cell.length_c   1.000
_cell.angle_alpha   90.00
_cell.angle_beta   90.00
_cell.angle_gamma   90.00
#
_symmetry.space_group_name_H-M   'P 1'
#
loop_
_entity.id
_entity.type
_entity.pdbx_description
1 polymer ?
#
loop_
_entity_poly.entity_id
_entity_poly.type
_entity_poly.pdbx_seq_one_letter_code
_entity_poly.pdbx_strand_id
1 'polypeptide(L)'
;DKKLAEHFVVVSAKTDQAAKAGVVADNSFQIWPWVGGRYSIASAMSLAPTLAFGFDVFTEFLAGMRSVDQQLQNTTPENNATLILGLVDVLNFATGRYSSQAILPYSSALRLLPNYLQQLIMESNGKSVRQDGSDSEISTSPVIWGGVGTNSQHAFMQMLHQGTQAVPSEFIGFAKISN
;
A
#
# COMPACT_ATOMS: atom_id res chain seq x y z
N ASP A 1 -23.48 29.40 -6.45
CA ASP A 1 -24.10 29.53 -5.13
C ASP A 1 -22.98 29.71 -4.08
N LYS A 2 -22.87 30.93 -3.50
CA LYS A 2 -21.80 31.27 -2.53
C LYS A 2 -21.78 30.33 -1.31
N LYS A 3 -22.91 29.75 -0.93
CA LYS A 3 -23.03 28.84 0.20
C LYS A 3 -22.41 27.45 -0.08
N LEU A 4 -22.40 27.00 -1.32
CA LEU A 4 -21.78 25.70 -1.67
C LEU A 4 -20.27 25.74 -1.46
N ALA A 5 -19.60 26.83 -1.84
CA ALA A 5 -18.16 26.97 -1.74
C ALA A 5 -17.62 26.87 -0.29
N GLU A 6 -18.43 27.26 0.70
CA GLU A 6 -18.06 27.24 2.12
C GLU A 6 -18.15 25.84 2.74
N HIS A 7 -18.83 24.89 2.09
CA HIS A 7 -19.06 23.53 2.59
C HIS A 7 -18.20 22.47 1.93
N PHE A 8 -17.39 22.85 0.93
CA PHE A 8 -16.55 21.92 0.21
C PHE A 8 -15.07 22.19 0.47
N VAL A 9 -14.35 21.11 0.73
CA VAL A 9 -12.89 21.07 0.73
C VAL A 9 -12.45 20.18 -0.43
N VAL A 10 -11.48 20.64 -1.20
CA VAL A 10 -10.97 19.91 -2.37
C VAL A 10 -9.49 19.59 -2.18
N VAL A 11 -9.14 18.36 -2.43
CA VAL A 11 -7.75 17.90 -2.57
C VAL A 11 -7.55 17.47 -4.02
N SER A 12 -6.74 18.19 -4.79
CA SER A 12 -6.62 17.96 -6.23
C SER A 12 -5.27 18.41 -6.79
N ALA A 13 -4.85 17.75 -7.87
CA ALA A 13 -3.75 18.22 -8.71
C ALA A 13 -4.18 19.40 -9.62
N LYS A 14 -5.50 19.64 -9.75
CA LYS A 14 -6.11 20.66 -10.64
C LYS A 14 -6.89 21.69 -9.83
N THR A 15 -6.18 22.46 -9.03
CA THR A 15 -6.78 23.49 -8.15
C THR A 15 -7.48 24.61 -8.92
N ASP A 16 -7.07 24.87 -10.18
CA ASP A 16 -7.75 25.79 -11.09
C ASP A 16 -9.19 25.36 -11.43
N GLN A 17 -9.43 24.06 -11.54
CA GLN A 17 -10.78 23.53 -11.76
C GLN A 17 -11.65 23.64 -10.49
N ALA A 18 -11.05 23.45 -9.31
CA ALA A 18 -11.74 23.68 -8.05
C ALA A 18 -12.19 25.14 -7.91
N ALA A 19 -11.31 26.09 -8.25
CA ALA A 19 -11.64 27.52 -8.26
C ALA A 19 -12.77 27.85 -9.24
N LYS A 20 -12.77 27.28 -10.45
CA LYS A 20 -13.88 27.43 -11.44
C LYS A 20 -15.21 26.87 -10.94
N ALA A 21 -15.15 25.79 -10.11
CA ALA A 21 -16.32 25.23 -9.46
C ALA A 21 -16.80 26.05 -8.25
N GLY A 22 -16.10 27.14 -7.90
CA GLY A 22 -16.46 28.05 -6.82
C GLY A 22 -15.90 27.69 -5.44
N VAL A 23 -14.95 26.74 -5.36
CA VAL A 23 -14.28 26.43 -4.10
C VAL A 23 -13.29 27.55 -3.77
N VAL A 24 -13.33 28.05 -2.54
CA VAL A 24 -12.42 29.11 -2.09
C VAL A 24 -10.98 28.55 -1.92
N ALA A 25 -9.98 29.41 -2.11
CA ALA A 25 -8.57 29.01 -2.10
C ALA A 25 -8.17 28.33 -0.79
N ASP A 26 -8.64 28.82 0.36
CA ASP A 26 -8.36 28.27 1.69
C ASP A 26 -8.90 26.85 1.90
N ASN A 27 -9.88 26.44 1.10
CA ASN A 27 -10.46 25.10 1.12
C ASN A 27 -9.92 24.20 -0.01
N SER A 28 -8.85 24.63 -0.70
CA SER A 28 -8.27 23.89 -1.82
C SER A 28 -6.83 23.47 -1.49
N PHE A 29 -6.62 22.19 -1.33
CA PHE A 29 -5.32 21.60 -1.02
C PHE A 29 -4.74 20.96 -2.28
N GLN A 30 -3.55 21.39 -2.66
CA GLN A 30 -2.87 20.88 -3.84
C GLN A 30 -2.15 19.57 -3.54
N ILE A 31 -2.29 18.61 -4.48
CA ILE A 31 -1.37 17.49 -4.65
C ILE A 31 -0.69 17.60 -6.02
N TRP A 32 0.45 16.95 -6.18
CA TRP A 32 1.21 17.03 -7.43
C TRP A 32 0.79 15.94 -8.42
N PRO A 33 0.90 16.18 -9.74
CA PRO A 33 0.51 15.22 -10.77
C PRO A 33 1.23 13.87 -10.70
N TRP A 34 2.43 13.83 -10.10
CA TRP A 34 3.21 12.60 -9.92
C TRP A 34 2.80 11.77 -8.71
N VAL A 35 1.89 12.27 -7.88
CA VAL A 35 1.37 11.52 -6.73
C VAL A 35 0.32 10.54 -7.24
N GLY A 36 0.70 9.26 -7.34
CA GLY A 36 -0.23 8.18 -7.69
C GLY A 36 -1.23 7.92 -6.57
N GLY A 37 -2.48 7.55 -6.91
CA GLY A 37 -3.56 7.34 -5.93
C GLY A 37 -3.19 6.37 -4.81
N ARG A 38 -2.61 5.21 -5.15
CA ARG A 38 -2.21 4.17 -4.18
C ARG A 38 -1.05 4.57 -3.26
N TYR A 39 -0.29 5.60 -3.63
CA TYR A 39 0.81 6.16 -2.82
C TYR A 39 0.42 7.48 -2.12
N SER A 40 -0.80 7.96 -2.31
CA SER A 40 -1.22 9.30 -1.89
C SER A 40 -1.50 9.42 -0.39
N ILE A 41 -1.49 8.33 0.35
CA ILE A 41 -1.77 8.33 1.80
C ILE A 41 -0.81 9.22 2.60
N ALA A 42 0.41 9.44 2.10
CA ALA A 42 1.39 10.36 2.71
C ALA A 42 1.22 11.82 2.25
N SER A 43 0.14 12.18 1.60
CA SER A 43 -0.14 13.51 1.06
C SER A 43 -1.42 14.11 1.64
N ALA A 44 -1.82 15.29 1.15
CA ALA A 44 -3.08 15.94 1.52
C ALA A 44 -4.33 15.07 1.23
N MET A 45 -4.22 13.98 0.46
CA MET A 45 -5.31 13.00 0.30
C MET A 45 -5.73 12.34 1.60
N SER A 46 -4.86 12.34 2.63
CA SER A 46 -5.18 11.86 3.98
C SER A 46 -5.89 12.90 4.85
N LEU A 47 -6.38 14.00 4.28
CA LEU A 47 -7.10 15.02 5.05
C LEU A 47 -8.31 14.44 5.80
N ALA A 48 -9.12 13.61 5.14
CA ALA A 48 -10.30 13.03 5.78
C ALA A 48 -9.96 12.11 6.97
N PRO A 49 -9.06 11.12 6.85
CA PRO A 49 -8.62 10.35 8.02
C PRO A 49 -7.90 11.20 9.06
N THR A 50 -7.14 12.23 8.67
CA THR A 50 -6.49 13.16 9.63
C THR A 50 -7.51 13.92 10.45
N LEU A 51 -8.60 14.38 9.85
CA LEU A 51 -9.70 15.03 10.56
C LEU A 51 -10.46 14.07 11.46
N ALA A 52 -10.60 12.80 11.07
CA ALA A 52 -11.33 11.79 11.82
C ALA A 52 -10.55 11.26 13.05
N PHE A 53 -9.25 11.05 12.91
CA PHE A 53 -8.41 10.40 13.91
C PHE A 53 -7.45 11.34 14.64
N GLY A 54 -7.30 12.58 14.15
CA GLY A 54 -6.38 13.57 14.69
C GLY A 54 -5.04 13.62 13.96
N PHE A 55 -4.41 14.80 14.04
CA PHE A 55 -3.14 15.07 13.36
C PHE A 55 -1.98 14.25 13.94
N ASP A 56 -2.01 13.97 15.23
CA ASP A 56 -0.96 13.18 15.89
C ASP A 56 -0.90 11.75 15.34
N VAL A 57 -2.06 11.12 15.10
CA VAL A 57 -2.14 9.78 14.50
C VAL A 57 -1.55 9.78 13.07
N PHE A 58 -1.84 10.83 12.30
CA PHE A 58 -1.26 10.97 10.96
C PHE A 58 0.26 11.16 11.02
N THR A 59 0.75 11.95 11.98
CA THR A 59 2.18 12.18 12.17
C THR A 59 2.91 10.89 12.59
N GLU A 60 2.32 10.10 13.49
CA GLU A 60 2.87 8.79 13.87
C GLU A 60 2.90 7.82 12.70
N PHE A 61 1.86 7.83 11.85
CA PHE A 61 1.84 7.02 10.63
C PHE A 61 3.00 7.42 9.68
N LEU A 62 3.22 8.71 9.45
CA LEU A 62 4.36 9.20 8.64
C LEU A 62 5.70 8.86 9.28
N ALA A 63 5.80 8.89 10.61
CA ALA A 63 7.01 8.51 11.33
C ALA A 63 7.35 7.03 11.12
N GLY A 64 6.35 6.16 11.06
CA GLY A 64 6.53 4.74 10.70
C GLY A 64 7.11 4.57 9.30
N MET A 65 6.56 5.24 8.30
CA MET A 65 7.09 5.25 6.93
C MET A 65 8.54 5.75 6.89
N ARG A 66 8.81 6.88 7.55
CA ARG A 66 10.17 7.46 7.64
C ARG A 66 11.18 6.51 8.29
N SER A 67 10.75 5.75 9.29
CA SER A 67 11.60 4.75 9.96
C SER A 67 12.10 3.67 8.98
N VAL A 68 11.23 3.22 8.07
CA VAL A 68 11.60 2.25 7.03
C VAL A 68 12.55 2.88 6.01
N ASP A 69 12.30 4.12 5.58
CA ASP A 69 13.20 4.86 4.68
C ASP A 69 14.60 5.01 5.29
N GLN A 70 14.67 5.36 6.57
CA GLN A 70 15.93 5.49 7.29
C GLN A 70 16.66 4.15 7.41
N GLN A 71 15.95 3.06 7.68
CA GLN A 71 16.54 1.73 7.72
C GLN A 71 17.12 1.37 6.35
N LEU A 72 16.37 1.60 5.27
CA LEU A 72 16.82 1.29 3.92
C LEU A 72 18.12 2.05 3.57
N GLN A 73 18.23 3.32 3.99
CA GLN A 73 19.36 4.18 3.63
C GLN A 73 20.59 3.97 4.51
N ASN A 74 20.42 3.62 5.78
CA ASN A 74 21.47 3.71 6.78
C ASN A 74 21.94 2.37 7.37
N THR A 75 21.36 1.24 6.93
CA THR A 75 21.78 -0.08 7.42
C THR A 75 22.58 -0.84 6.36
N THR A 76 23.50 -1.71 6.82
CA THR A 76 24.22 -2.60 5.91
C THR A 76 23.26 -3.59 5.26
N PRO A 77 23.55 -4.12 4.06
CA PRO A 77 22.65 -5.04 3.36
C PRO A 77 22.17 -6.22 4.20
N GLU A 78 23.04 -6.77 5.04
CA GLU A 78 22.75 -7.95 5.88
C GLU A 78 21.75 -7.64 7.01
N ASN A 79 21.65 -6.38 7.41
CA ASN A 79 20.76 -5.92 8.47
C ASN A 79 19.58 -5.10 7.92
N ASN A 80 19.45 -5.00 6.61
CA ASN A 80 18.43 -4.21 5.92
C ASN A 80 17.20 -5.08 5.61
N ALA A 81 16.22 -5.08 6.50
CA ALA A 81 15.02 -5.89 6.35
C ALA A 81 14.26 -5.57 5.05
N THR A 82 14.19 -4.31 4.67
CA THR A 82 13.50 -3.87 3.44
C THR A 82 14.18 -4.44 2.21
N LEU A 83 15.52 -4.36 2.14
CA LEU A 83 16.30 -4.93 1.05
C LEU A 83 16.18 -6.46 0.99
N ILE A 84 16.27 -7.12 2.16
CA ILE A 84 16.16 -8.57 2.25
C ILE A 84 14.78 -9.06 1.76
N LEU A 85 13.70 -8.41 2.20
CA LEU A 85 12.34 -8.72 1.74
C LEU A 85 12.22 -8.55 0.22
N GLY A 86 12.71 -7.45 -0.33
CA GLY A 86 12.72 -7.23 -1.78
C GLY A 86 13.50 -8.30 -2.56
N LEU A 87 14.66 -8.74 -2.04
CA LEU A 87 15.44 -9.84 -2.65
C LEU A 87 14.70 -11.18 -2.57
N VAL A 88 14.03 -11.46 -1.46
CA VAL A 88 13.19 -12.66 -1.30
C VAL A 88 12.06 -12.65 -2.33
N ASP A 89 11.41 -11.51 -2.55
CA ASP A 89 10.35 -11.37 -3.56
C ASP A 89 10.90 -11.59 -4.97
N VAL A 90 12.04 -11.03 -5.31
CA VAL A 90 12.70 -11.28 -6.61
C VAL A 90 12.99 -12.77 -6.80
N LEU A 91 13.55 -13.44 -5.79
CA LEU A 91 13.86 -14.88 -5.85
C LEU A 91 12.61 -15.75 -5.94
N ASN A 92 11.52 -15.33 -5.30
CA ASN A 92 10.28 -16.09 -5.31
C ASN A 92 9.48 -15.90 -6.60
N PHE A 93 9.41 -14.69 -7.12
CA PHE A 93 8.42 -14.33 -8.14
C PHE A 93 9.06 -14.03 -9.50
N ALA A 94 10.15 -13.27 -9.57
CA ALA A 94 10.77 -12.93 -10.85
C ALA A 94 11.38 -14.16 -11.54
N THR A 95 11.82 -15.17 -10.77
CA THR A 95 12.29 -16.45 -11.30
C THR A 95 11.16 -17.39 -11.75
N GLY A 96 9.89 -17.03 -11.52
CA GLY A 96 8.73 -17.88 -11.79
C GLY A 96 8.57 -19.06 -10.82
N ARG A 97 9.31 -19.09 -9.71
CA ARG A 97 9.24 -20.19 -8.73
C ARG A 97 7.85 -20.29 -8.08
N TYR A 98 7.25 -19.16 -7.77
CA TYR A 98 5.90 -19.05 -7.24
C TYR A 98 5.11 -18.01 -8.02
N SER A 99 3.81 -18.23 -8.16
CA SER A 99 2.91 -17.35 -8.91
C SER A 99 1.98 -16.53 -8.02
N SER A 100 1.93 -16.81 -6.71
CA SER A 100 1.06 -16.11 -5.79
C SER A 100 1.71 -15.95 -4.42
N GLN A 101 1.21 -14.98 -3.64
CA GLN A 101 1.65 -14.66 -2.28
C GLN A 101 0.43 -14.44 -1.39
N ALA A 102 0.42 -15.06 -0.22
CA ALA A 102 -0.61 -14.87 0.77
C ALA A 102 -0.21 -13.82 1.81
N ILE A 103 -1.08 -12.83 2.05
CA ILE A 103 -0.91 -11.80 3.08
C ILE A 103 -1.88 -12.07 4.22
N LEU A 104 -1.36 -12.35 5.39
CA LEU A 104 -2.10 -12.86 6.54
C LEU A 104 -1.96 -11.93 7.75
N PRO A 105 -2.68 -10.79 7.79
CA PRO A 105 -2.68 -9.92 8.96
C PRO A 105 -3.46 -10.55 10.11
N TYR A 106 -2.85 -10.59 11.31
CA TYR A 106 -3.48 -11.06 12.54
C TYR A 106 -4.04 -9.88 13.34
N SER A 107 -4.74 -8.98 12.63
CA SER A 107 -5.47 -7.85 13.20
C SER A 107 -6.65 -7.48 12.34
N SER A 108 -7.81 -7.28 12.94
CA SER A 108 -9.02 -6.80 12.24
C SER A 108 -8.84 -5.39 11.68
N ALA A 109 -7.99 -4.57 12.29
CA ALA A 109 -7.67 -3.23 11.79
C ALA A 109 -6.98 -3.28 10.41
N LEU A 110 -6.26 -4.36 10.12
CA LEU A 110 -5.58 -4.59 8.85
C LEU A 110 -6.37 -5.45 7.85
N ARG A 111 -7.67 -5.66 8.07
CA ARG A 111 -8.49 -6.54 7.22
C ARG A 111 -8.49 -6.19 5.73
N LEU A 112 -8.28 -4.93 5.40
CA LEU A 112 -8.22 -4.43 4.02
C LEU A 112 -6.79 -4.36 3.43
N LEU A 113 -5.77 -4.73 4.22
CA LEU A 113 -4.39 -4.69 3.76
C LEU A 113 -4.14 -5.58 2.52
N PRO A 114 -4.62 -6.83 2.45
CA PRO A 114 -4.46 -7.63 1.23
C PRO A 114 -5.06 -6.94 0.00
N ASN A 115 -6.24 -6.34 0.10
CA ASN A 115 -6.88 -5.60 -1.00
C ASN A 115 -6.07 -4.37 -1.42
N TYR A 116 -5.52 -3.63 -0.48
CA TYR A 116 -4.64 -2.50 -0.77
C TYR A 116 -3.37 -2.95 -1.51
N LEU A 117 -2.75 -4.03 -1.05
CA LEU A 117 -1.54 -4.59 -1.67
C LEU A 117 -1.81 -5.18 -3.07
N GLN A 118 -3.03 -5.65 -3.36
CA GLN A 118 -3.41 -6.05 -4.71
C GLN A 118 -3.21 -4.88 -5.69
N GLN A 119 -3.76 -3.72 -5.38
CA GLN A 119 -3.55 -2.55 -6.24
C GLN A 119 -2.09 -2.09 -6.22
N LEU A 120 -1.48 -2.03 -5.03
CA LEU A 120 -0.12 -1.53 -4.87
C LEU A 120 0.90 -2.38 -5.67
N ILE A 121 0.76 -3.70 -5.68
CA ILE A 121 1.70 -4.64 -6.27
C ILE A 121 1.24 -5.09 -7.66
N MET A 122 0.03 -5.65 -7.76
CA MET A 122 -0.43 -6.27 -9.01
C MET A 122 -0.68 -5.24 -10.12
N GLU A 123 -1.37 -4.15 -9.83
CA GLU A 123 -1.60 -3.09 -10.81
C GLU A 123 -0.33 -2.32 -11.14
N SER A 124 0.54 -2.07 -10.15
CA SER A 124 1.79 -1.32 -10.38
C SER A 124 2.80 -2.13 -11.19
N ASN A 125 3.03 -3.38 -10.81
CA ASN A 125 4.11 -4.20 -11.33
C ASN A 125 3.64 -5.19 -12.40
N GLY A 126 2.35 -5.56 -12.44
CA GLY A 126 1.78 -6.53 -13.38
C GLY A 126 1.77 -6.02 -14.83
N LYS A 127 2.94 -5.81 -15.41
CA LYS A 127 3.15 -5.31 -16.77
C LYS A 127 3.92 -6.35 -17.58
N SER A 128 3.45 -6.66 -18.79
CA SER A 128 4.13 -7.57 -19.70
C SER A 128 5.18 -6.89 -20.57
N VAL A 129 5.21 -5.55 -20.58
CA VAL A 129 6.05 -4.76 -21.49
C VAL A 129 7.04 -3.92 -20.69
N ARG A 130 8.30 -3.93 -21.10
CA ARG A 130 9.38 -3.09 -20.56
C ARG A 130 9.25 -1.64 -21.03
N GLN A 131 10.04 -0.73 -20.46
CA GLN A 131 10.01 0.69 -20.83
C GLN A 131 10.42 0.96 -22.28
N ASP A 132 11.24 0.09 -22.86
CA ASP A 132 11.66 0.15 -24.27
C ASP A 132 10.64 -0.47 -25.24
N GLY A 133 9.51 -0.97 -24.76
CA GLY A 133 8.45 -1.58 -25.54
C GLY A 133 8.64 -3.07 -25.81
N SER A 134 9.72 -3.69 -25.35
CA SER A 134 9.93 -5.13 -25.47
C SER A 134 9.13 -5.91 -24.44
N ASP A 135 8.85 -7.17 -24.69
CA ASP A 135 8.19 -8.07 -23.76
C ASP A 135 9.10 -8.38 -22.55
N SER A 136 8.47 -8.52 -21.39
CA SER A 136 9.17 -8.99 -20.17
C SER A 136 9.33 -10.50 -20.23
N GLU A 137 10.56 -10.97 -20.02
CA GLU A 137 10.89 -12.40 -19.95
C GLU A 137 10.74 -12.98 -18.54
N ILE A 138 10.49 -12.10 -17.56
CA ILE A 138 10.36 -12.49 -16.14
C ILE A 138 8.96 -12.17 -15.64
N SER A 139 8.50 -12.90 -14.61
CA SER A 139 7.30 -12.53 -13.88
C SER A 139 7.49 -11.20 -13.16
N THR A 140 6.58 -10.27 -13.35
CA THR A 140 6.68 -8.90 -12.81
C THR A 140 5.86 -8.70 -11.55
N SER A 141 4.91 -9.60 -11.26
CA SER A 141 4.07 -9.54 -10.07
C SER A 141 3.50 -10.91 -9.72
N PRO A 142 3.49 -11.31 -8.43
CA PRO A 142 2.67 -12.42 -7.98
C PRO A 142 1.19 -12.02 -7.94
N VAL A 143 0.30 -13.01 -7.87
CA VAL A 143 -1.08 -12.81 -7.48
C VAL A 143 -1.14 -12.62 -5.96
N ILE A 144 -1.52 -11.45 -5.49
CA ILE A 144 -1.69 -11.14 -4.06
C ILE A 144 -3.09 -11.53 -3.61
N TRP A 145 -3.16 -12.28 -2.53
CA TRP A 145 -4.42 -12.66 -1.89
C TRP A 145 -4.21 -12.83 -0.38
N GLY A 146 -5.26 -13.09 0.35
CA GLY A 146 -5.15 -13.32 1.79
C GLY A 146 -6.36 -12.79 2.55
N GLY A 147 -6.18 -12.64 3.84
CA GLY A 147 -7.23 -12.18 4.75
C GLY A 147 -6.79 -12.24 6.19
N VAL A 148 -7.63 -11.78 7.11
CA VAL A 148 -7.34 -11.81 8.55
C VAL A 148 -7.08 -13.26 8.97
N GLY A 149 -5.91 -13.50 9.59
CA GLY A 149 -5.38 -14.81 9.88
C GLY A 149 -6.37 -15.75 10.59
N THR A 150 -7.01 -15.28 11.67
CA THR A 150 -8.00 -16.06 12.43
C THR A 150 -9.22 -16.43 11.58
N ASN A 151 -9.77 -15.49 10.82
CA ASN A 151 -10.95 -15.75 9.99
C ASN A 151 -10.64 -16.68 8.81
N SER A 152 -9.39 -16.67 8.36
CA SER A 152 -8.93 -17.44 7.20
C SER A 152 -8.69 -18.91 7.51
N GLN A 153 -8.70 -19.31 8.80
CA GLN A 153 -8.46 -20.70 9.20
C GLN A 153 -9.41 -21.71 8.53
N HIS A 154 -10.68 -21.33 8.39
CA HIS A 154 -11.69 -22.17 7.76
C HIS A 154 -11.93 -21.84 6.26
N ALA A 155 -11.09 -21.00 5.66
CA ALA A 155 -11.20 -20.65 4.25
C ALA A 155 -10.12 -21.35 3.41
N PHE A 156 -8.84 -21.14 3.71
CA PHE A 156 -7.73 -21.62 2.86
C PHE A 156 -6.51 -22.15 3.62
N MET A 157 -6.49 -22.11 4.96
CA MET A 157 -5.33 -22.62 5.72
C MET A 157 -5.07 -24.12 5.52
N GLN A 158 -6.14 -24.89 5.24
CA GLN A 158 -6.00 -26.31 4.90
C GLN A 158 -5.11 -26.50 3.66
N MET A 159 -5.30 -25.68 2.63
CA MET A 159 -4.47 -25.73 1.42
C MET A 159 -3.03 -25.30 1.70
N LEU A 160 -2.82 -24.26 2.48
CA LEU A 160 -1.47 -23.80 2.86
C LEU A 160 -0.71 -24.86 3.68
N HIS A 161 -1.42 -25.61 4.53
CA HIS A 161 -0.81 -26.60 5.43
C HIS A 161 -0.58 -27.97 4.77
N GLN A 162 -1.55 -28.47 4.00
CA GLN A 162 -1.54 -29.83 3.45
C GLN A 162 -1.76 -29.90 1.93
N GLY A 163 -1.89 -28.75 1.26
CA GLY A 163 -2.08 -28.72 -0.19
C GLY A 163 -0.80 -29.01 -0.96
N THR A 164 -0.95 -29.20 -2.26
CA THR A 164 0.16 -29.48 -3.19
C THR A 164 0.82 -28.22 -3.72
N GLN A 165 0.24 -27.05 -3.49
CA GLN A 165 0.74 -25.75 -3.93
C GLN A 165 1.53 -25.09 -2.80
N ALA A 166 2.81 -24.83 -3.03
CA ALA A 166 3.60 -24.02 -2.12
C ALA A 166 3.33 -22.52 -2.40
N VAL A 167 2.95 -21.79 -1.35
CA VAL A 167 2.63 -20.37 -1.42
C VAL A 167 3.46 -19.61 -0.39
N PRO A 168 4.35 -18.70 -0.81
CA PRO A 168 4.98 -17.76 0.10
C PRO A 168 3.91 -16.99 0.89
N SER A 169 4.06 -16.91 2.20
CA SER A 169 3.04 -16.34 3.08
C SER A 169 3.69 -15.36 4.05
N GLU A 170 3.12 -14.15 4.13
CA GLU A 170 3.51 -13.13 5.09
C GLU A 170 2.51 -13.07 6.24
N PHE A 171 3.00 -13.26 7.45
CA PHE A 171 2.24 -13.15 8.69
C PHE A 171 2.54 -11.81 9.34
N ILE A 172 1.52 -10.98 9.49
CA ILE A 172 1.66 -9.62 10.02
C ILE A 172 0.94 -9.53 11.36
N GLY A 173 1.67 -9.19 12.41
CA GLY A 173 1.14 -9.02 13.75
C GLY A 173 1.69 -7.78 14.44
N PHE A 174 1.04 -7.34 15.51
CA PHE A 174 1.51 -6.25 16.35
C PHE A 174 2.25 -6.82 17.57
N ALA A 175 3.44 -6.29 17.84
CA ALA A 175 4.19 -6.63 19.05
C ALA A 175 3.53 -6.04 20.31
N LYS A 176 2.81 -4.94 20.15
CA LYS A 176 1.99 -4.30 21.20
C LYS A 176 0.64 -3.93 20.62
N ILE A 177 -0.42 -4.28 21.32
CA ILE A 177 -1.78 -3.82 21.00
C ILE A 177 -2.03 -2.61 21.91
N SER A 178 -2.22 -1.43 21.35
CA SER A 178 -2.78 -0.29 22.09
C SER A 178 -4.28 -0.56 22.25
N ASN A 179 -4.72 -0.63 23.49
CA ASN A 179 -6.14 -0.70 23.84
C ASN A 179 -6.84 0.61 23.48
#